data_7d9d8ad1266414e465a289cfc345f87c
#
_entry.id   7d9d8ad1266414e465a289cfc345f87c
#
_cell.length_a   1.000
_cell.length_b   1.000
_cell.length_c   1.000
_cell.angle_alpha   90.00
_cell.angle_beta   90.00
_cell.angle_gamma   90.00
#
_symmetry.space_group_name_H-M   'P 1'
#
loop_
_entity.id
_entity.type
_entity.pdbx_description
1 polymer ?
#
loop_
_entity_poly.entity_id
_entity_poly.type
_entity_poly.pdbx_seq_one_letter_code
_entity_poly.pdbx_strand_id
1 'polypeptide(L)'
;MAGVTITLNMAAVKERLQEAAQRAVADTAMAALKDCNYYCKQDQGQLIASSQIHSEPEKGILRWKTPYARRQYYLDAARKKPNPNARKMWAHHAASVHGAEWLLRMQTAFTKYAKER
;
A
#
# COMPACT_ATOMS: atom_id res chain seq x y z
N MET A 1 -37.30 -29.90 -28.18
CA MET A 1 -36.64 -28.64 -28.56
C MET A 1 -35.22 -28.67 -28.04
N ALA A 2 -34.27 -28.38 -28.92
CA ALA A 2 -32.87 -28.30 -28.54
C ALA A 2 -32.57 -26.93 -27.90
N GLY A 3 -31.80 -26.91 -26.85
CA GLY A 3 -31.41 -25.68 -26.19
C GLY A 3 -29.96 -25.74 -25.73
N VAL A 4 -29.45 -24.63 -25.29
CA VAL A 4 -28.11 -24.50 -24.72
C VAL A 4 -28.23 -24.06 -23.26
N THR A 5 -27.59 -24.81 -22.39
CA THR A 5 -27.53 -24.47 -20.96
C THR A 5 -26.07 -24.28 -20.58
N ILE A 6 -25.78 -23.12 -19.99
CA ILE A 6 -24.44 -22.82 -19.51
C ILE A 6 -24.52 -22.61 -18.00
N THR A 7 -23.73 -23.39 -17.28
CA THR A 7 -23.64 -23.27 -15.82
C THR A 7 -22.25 -22.74 -15.49
N LEU A 8 -22.21 -21.60 -14.76
CA LEU A 8 -20.98 -20.98 -14.33
C LEU A 8 -20.73 -21.33 -12.86
N ASN A 9 -19.49 -21.74 -12.58
CA ASN A 9 -19.08 -21.94 -11.18
C ASN A 9 -18.71 -20.58 -10.58
N MET A 10 -19.72 -19.85 -10.13
CA MET A 10 -19.52 -18.49 -9.59
C MET A 10 -18.73 -18.51 -8.29
N ALA A 11 -18.80 -19.57 -7.50
CA ALA A 11 -18.01 -19.68 -6.28
C ALA A 11 -16.51 -19.70 -6.58
N ALA A 12 -16.09 -20.47 -7.58
CA ALA A 12 -14.70 -20.53 -7.98
C ALA A 12 -14.23 -19.21 -8.59
N VAL A 13 -15.07 -18.54 -9.39
CA VAL A 13 -14.76 -17.24 -9.96
C VAL A 13 -14.57 -16.21 -8.85
N LYS A 14 -15.49 -16.17 -7.88
CA LYS A 14 -15.41 -15.25 -6.75
C LYS A 14 -14.13 -15.47 -5.95
N GLU A 15 -13.77 -16.71 -5.67
CA GLU A 15 -12.55 -17.04 -4.93
C GLU A 15 -11.29 -16.54 -5.67
N ARG A 16 -11.23 -16.75 -6.98
CA ARG A 16 -10.11 -16.27 -7.79
C ARG A 16 -9.99 -14.75 -7.78
N LEU A 17 -11.13 -14.05 -7.85
CA LEU A 17 -11.13 -12.60 -7.83
C LEU A 17 -10.72 -12.06 -6.46
N GLN A 18 -11.16 -12.70 -5.38
CA GLN A 18 -10.75 -12.31 -4.03
C GLN A 18 -9.26 -12.51 -3.81
N GLU A 19 -8.71 -13.62 -4.29
CA GLU A 19 -7.29 -13.90 -4.20
C GLU A 19 -6.47 -12.91 -5.02
N ALA A 20 -6.91 -12.60 -6.23
CA ALA A 20 -6.27 -11.61 -7.09
C ALA A 20 -6.30 -10.22 -6.44
N ALA A 21 -7.42 -9.84 -5.84
CA ALA A 21 -7.56 -8.56 -5.14
C ALA A 21 -6.60 -8.47 -3.95
N GLN A 22 -6.49 -9.54 -3.17
CA GLN A 22 -5.60 -9.58 -2.02
C GLN A 22 -4.13 -9.43 -2.45
N ARG A 23 -3.73 -10.10 -3.51
CA ARG A 23 -2.38 -9.98 -4.04
C ARG A 23 -2.11 -8.58 -4.58
N ALA A 24 -3.09 -7.97 -5.25
CA ALA A 24 -2.98 -6.62 -5.76
C ALA A 24 -2.85 -5.60 -4.62
N VAL A 25 -3.60 -5.77 -3.53
CA VAL A 25 -3.49 -4.93 -2.34
C VAL A 25 -2.09 -5.02 -1.75
N ALA A 26 -1.56 -6.23 -1.59
CA ALA A 26 -0.22 -6.42 -1.03
C ALA A 26 0.85 -5.73 -1.88
N ASP A 27 0.83 -5.91 -3.20
CA ASP A 27 1.77 -5.26 -4.10
C ASP A 27 1.69 -3.74 -4.02
N THR A 28 0.47 -3.21 -4.05
CA THR A 28 0.25 -1.77 -4.02
C THR A 28 0.65 -1.18 -2.68
N ALA A 29 0.34 -1.87 -1.58
CA ALA A 29 0.70 -1.41 -0.24
C ALA A 29 2.22 -1.34 -0.06
N MET A 30 2.96 -2.30 -0.60
CA MET A 30 4.42 -2.26 -0.53
C MET A 30 5.00 -1.09 -1.31
N ALA A 31 4.45 -0.80 -2.49
CA ALA A 31 4.86 0.37 -3.27
C ALA A 31 4.49 1.67 -2.56
N ALA A 32 3.30 1.73 -1.97
CA ALA A 32 2.86 2.89 -1.22
C ALA A 32 3.73 3.13 0.01
N LEU A 33 4.14 2.06 0.70
CA LEU A 33 5.03 2.17 1.85
C LEU A 33 6.37 2.78 1.45
N LYS A 34 6.92 2.37 0.34
CA LYS A 34 8.17 2.92 -0.18
C LYS A 34 8.01 4.41 -0.49
N ASP A 35 6.91 4.79 -1.14
CA ASP A 35 6.65 6.19 -1.46
C ASP A 35 6.43 7.02 -0.20
N CYS A 36 5.72 6.50 0.78
CA CYS A 36 5.52 7.17 2.07
C CYS A 36 6.85 7.39 2.78
N ASN A 37 7.71 6.38 2.81
CA ASN A 37 9.00 6.47 3.48
C ASN A 37 9.97 7.40 2.78
N TYR A 38 9.74 7.71 1.52
CA TYR A 38 10.51 8.75 0.82
C TYR A 38 10.33 10.11 1.52
N TYR A 39 9.15 10.36 2.07
CA TYR A 39 8.82 11.61 2.76
C TYR A 39 8.85 11.48 4.28
N CYS A 40 9.14 10.29 4.80
CA CYS A 40 9.13 10.05 6.25
C CYS A 40 10.33 10.70 6.91
N LYS A 41 10.10 11.28 8.09
CA LYS A 41 11.17 11.83 8.91
C LYS A 41 12.14 10.72 9.30
N GLN A 42 13.42 11.00 9.16
CA GLN A 42 14.46 10.02 9.40
C GLN A 42 15.57 10.65 10.24
N ASP A 43 15.44 10.56 11.54
CA ASP A 43 16.48 11.03 12.45
C ASP A 43 17.55 9.94 12.61
N GLN A 44 17.17 8.76 13.10
CA GLN A 44 18.06 7.62 13.25
C GLN A 44 17.56 6.39 12.50
N GLY A 45 16.64 6.58 11.58
CA GLY A 45 16.09 5.50 10.78
C GLY A 45 15.09 4.60 11.51
N GLN A 46 14.83 4.86 12.78
CA GLN A 46 13.93 4.02 13.58
C GLN A 46 12.48 4.07 13.11
N LEU A 47 12.04 5.25 12.70
CA LEU A 47 10.66 5.45 12.27
C LEU A 47 10.37 4.66 10.98
N ILE A 48 11.26 4.77 10.01
CA ILE A 48 11.15 4.02 8.76
C ILE A 48 11.26 2.53 9.01
N ALA A 49 12.23 2.10 9.83
CA ALA A 49 12.41 0.70 10.19
C ALA A 49 11.16 0.13 10.87
N SER A 50 10.50 0.91 11.72
CA SER A 50 9.28 0.47 12.39
C SER A 50 8.17 0.17 11.39
N SER A 51 8.08 0.92 10.30
CA SER A 51 7.06 0.70 9.29
C SER A 51 7.27 -0.62 8.55
N GLN A 52 8.51 -1.02 8.36
CA GLN A 52 8.81 -2.28 7.69
C GLN A 52 8.47 -3.49 8.55
N ILE A 53 8.52 -3.33 9.87
CA ILE A 53 8.21 -4.39 10.83
C ILE A 53 6.71 -4.48 11.12
N HIS A 54 6.05 -3.33 11.27
CA HIS A 54 4.68 -3.26 11.79
C HIS A 54 3.61 -3.07 10.74
N SER A 55 3.97 -2.78 9.50
CA SER A 55 2.99 -2.71 8.41
C SER A 55 2.54 -4.11 8.01
N GLU A 56 1.30 -4.21 7.57
CA GLU A 56 0.70 -5.45 7.08
C GLU A 56 0.22 -5.23 5.64
N PRO A 57 1.15 -5.27 4.67
CA PRO A 57 0.81 -4.99 3.27
C PRO A 57 -0.29 -5.88 2.71
N GLU A 58 -0.34 -7.14 3.14
CA GLU A 58 -1.36 -8.09 2.70
C GLU A 58 -2.76 -7.69 3.11
N LYS A 59 -2.87 -6.83 4.13
CA LYS A 59 -4.15 -6.26 4.59
C LYS A 59 -4.32 -4.81 4.14
N GLY A 60 -3.35 -4.26 3.42
CA GLY A 60 -3.37 -2.86 3.00
C GLY A 60 -3.14 -1.89 4.15
N ILE A 61 -2.46 -2.32 5.20
CA ILE A 61 -2.20 -1.49 6.39
C ILE A 61 -0.75 -1.08 6.43
N LEU A 62 -0.52 0.24 6.48
CA LEU A 62 0.80 0.82 6.67
C LEU A 62 0.85 1.42 8.07
N ARG A 63 1.89 1.07 8.84
CA ARG A 63 1.95 1.45 10.25
C ARG A 63 3.37 1.84 10.66
N TRP A 64 3.50 3.05 11.17
CA TRP A 64 4.72 3.53 11.82
C TRP A 64 4.49 3.48 13.32
N LYS A 65 5.27 2.66 14.01
CA LYS A 65 5.03 2.39 15.43
C LYS A 65 6.30 2.60 16.24
N THR A 66 6.49 3.82 16.69
CA THR A 66 7.48 4.17 17.70
C THR A 66 6.76 5.01 18.77
N PRO A 67 7.33 5.17 19.98
CA PRO A 67 6.67 5.97 21.02
C PRO A 67 6.35 7.39 20.60
N TYR A 68 7.10 7.95 19.64
CA TYR A 68 6.95 9.33 19.19
C TYR A 68 6.40 9.45 17.76
N ALA A 69 5.99 8.33 17.13
CA ALA A 69 5.58 8.34 15.72
C ALA A 69 4.43 9.31 15.45
N ARG A 70 3.39 9.28 16.29
CA ARG A 70 2.22 10.14 16.13
C ARG A 70 2.60 11.61 16.22
N ARG A 71 3.43 11.96 17.18
CA ARG A 71 3.89 13.34 17.34
C ARG A 71 4.69 13.80 16.13
N GLN A 72 5.62 12.97 15.68
CA GLN A 72 6.44 13.28 14.49
C GLN A 72 5.61 13.43 13.24
N TYR A 73 4.53 12.68 13.14
CA TYR A 73 3.67 12.73 11.97
C TYR A 73 3.01 14.10 11.79
N TYR A 74 2.59 14.73 12.88
CA TYR A 74 1.84 15.97 12.84
C TYR A 74 2.67 17.23 13.03
N LEU A 75 3.93 17.11 13.44
CA LEU A 75 4.80 18.28 13.62
C LEU A 75 5.60 18.56 12.36
N ASP A 76 5.87 19.87 12.15
CA ASP A 76 6.74 20.25 11.05
C ASP A 76 8.15 19.71 11.28
N ALA A 77 8.83 19.39 10.17
CA ALA A 77 10.20 18.91 10.23
C ALA A 77 11.13 20.08 10.54
N ALA A 78 11.69 20.10 11.76
CA ALA A 78 12.67 21.10 12.16
C ALA A 78 13.99 20.90 11.42
N ARG A 79 14.33 19.64 11.10
CA ARG A 79 15.53 19.29 10.35
C ARG A 79 15.14 18.31 9.24
N LYS A 80 15.65 18.54 8.05
CA LYS A 80 15.39 17.66 6.90
C LYS A 80 16.51 16.66 6.66
N LYS A 81 17.61 16.73 7.39
CA LYS A 81 18.67 15.74 7.31
C LYS A 81 18.41 14.64 8.33
N PRO A 82 18.70 13.37 8.01
CA PRO A 82 19.31 12.90 6.76
C PRO A 82 18.37 12.82 5.58
N ASN A 83 17.05 12.98 5.74
CA ASN A 83 16.11 12.95 4.62
C ASN A 83 15.66 14.36 4.24
N PRO A 84 16.20 14.94 3.13
CA PRO A 84 15.82 16.28 2.70
C PRO A 84 14.36 16.40 2.26
N ASN A 85 13.72 15.27 1.96
CA ASN A 85 12.31 15.23 1.53
C ASN A 85 11.35 15.08 2.70
N ALA A 86 11.85 14.95 3.92
CA ALA A 86 11.03 14.70 5.10
C ALA A 86 10.04 15.84 5.36
N ARG A 87 8.83 15.49 5.74
CA ARG A 87 7.78 16.44 6.07
C ARG A 87 6.74 15.81 6.99
N LYS A 88 5.96 16.67 7.64
CA LYS A 88 4.84 16.19 8.45
C LYS A 88 3.80 15.54 7.54
N MET A 89 3.01 14.66 8.12
CA MET A 89 1.94 13.93 7.40
C MET A 89 2.45 13.29 6.12
N TRP A 90 3.58 12.61 6.24
CA TRP A 90 4.28 12.05 5.07
C TRP A 90 3.44 11.07 4.26
N ALA A 91 2.58 10.27 4.91
CA ALA A 91 1.71 9.35 4.18
C ALA A 91 0.61 10.10 3.42
N HIS A 92 0.03 11.13 4.02
CA HIS A 92 -0.96 11.98 3.33
C HIS A 92 -0.32 12.71 2.16
N HIS A 93 0.90 13.19 2.35
CA HIS A 93 1.63 13.86 1.27
C HIS A 93 1.94 12.89 0.14
N ALA A 94 2.43 11.69 0.46
CA ALA A 94 2.70 10.68 -0.55
C ALA A 94 1.43 10.32 -1.33
N ALA A 95 0.30 10.19 -0.64
CA ALA A 95 -0.98 9.90 -1.29
C ALA A 95 -1.40 11.01 -2.23
N SER A 96 -1.15 12.27 -1.87
CA SER A 96 -1.49 13.40 -2.76
C SER A 96 -0.64 13.43 -4.02
N VAL A 97 0.60 13.00 -3.93
CA VAL A 97 1.53 12.99 -5.07
C VAL A 97 1.40 11.71 -5.90
N HIS A 98 1.30 10.56 -5.24
CA HIS A 98 1.38 9.24 -5.88
C HIS A 98 0.08 8.44 -5.88
N GLY A 99 -1.00 9.00 -5.33
CA GLY A 99 -2.26 8.26 -5.21
C GLY A 99 -2.81 7.72 -6.52
N ALA A 100 -2.71 8.50 -7.60
CA ALA A 100 -3.15 8.07 -8.91
C ALA A 100 -2.29 6.90 -9.43
N GLU A 101 -0.99 6.93 -9.16
CA GLU A 101 -0.08 5.84 -9.52
C GLU A 101 -0.42 4.57 -8.75
N TRP A 102 -0.75 4.70 -7.48
CA TRP A 102 -1.14 3.54 -6.66
C TRP A 102 -2.42 2.91 -7.18
N LEU A 103 -3.39 3.72 -7.57
CA LEU A 103 -4.64 3.22 -8.13
C LEU A 103 -4.39 2.46 -9.43
N LEU A 104 -3.60 3.04 -10.32
CA LEU A 104 -3.25 2.40 -11.58
C LEU A 104 -2.48 1.09 -11.35
N ARG A 105 -1.54 1.10 -10.41
CA ARG A 105 -0.77 -0.09 -10.05
C ARG A 105 -1.69 -1.19 -9.54
N MET A 106 -2.66 -0.84 -8.69
CA MET A 106 -3.61 -1.80 -8.14
C MET A 106 -4.47 -2.43 -9.24
N GLN A 107 -4.97 -1.61 -10.17
CA GLN A 107 -5.76 -2.08 -11.31
C GLN A 107 -4.96 -3.02 -12.20
N THR A 108 -3.72 -2.65 -12.49
CA THR A 108 -2.82 -3.46 -13.32
C THR A 108 -2.49 -4.78 -12.64
N ALA A 109 -2.16 -4.76 -11.35
CA ALA A 109 -1.84 -5.94 -10.58
C ALA A 109 -3.06 -6.86 -10.47
N PHE A 110 -4.24 -6.30 -10.19
CA PHE A 110 -5.46 -7.07 -10.11
C PHE A 110 -5.75 -7.81 -11.43
N THR A 111 -5.63 -7.10 -12.55
CA THR A 111 -5.86 -7.69 -13.86
C THR A 111 -4.88 -8.82 -14.14
N LYS A 112 -3.61 -8.60 -13.79
CA LYS A 112 -2.58 -9.62 -13.95
C LYS A 112 -2.90 -10.88 -13.14
N TYR A 113 -3.18 -10.71 -11.85
CA TYR A 113 -3.42 -11.85 -10.96
C TYR A 113 -4.75 -12.54 -11.24
N ALA A 114 -5.75 -11.81 -11.70
CA ALA A 114 -7.03 -12.41 -12.07
C ALA A 114 -6.89 -13.35 -13.26
N LYS A 115 -5.92 -13.12 -14.15
CA LYS A 115 -5.65 -13.96 -15.33
C LYS A 115 -4.73 -15.14 -15.03
N GLU A 116 -3.98 -15.09 -13.95
CA GLU A 116 -3.10 -16.18 -13.56
C GLU A 116 -3.89 -17.35 -13.00
N ARG A 117 -3.32 -18.52 -13.11
CA ARG A 117 -3.89 -19.73 -12.52
C ARG A 117 -3.03 -20.21 -11.37
#